data_931a0cf80f2f86d73babd3f14c45fb41
#
_entry.id   931a0cf80f2f86d73babd3f14c45fb41
#
_cell.length_a   1.000
_cell.length_b   1.000
_cell.length_c   1.000
_cell.angle_alpha   90.00
_cell.angle_beta   90.00
_cell.angle_gamma   90.00
#
_symmetry.space_group_name_H-M   'P 1'
#
loop_
_entity.id
_entity.type
_entity.pdbx_description
1 polymer ?
#
loop_
_entity_poly.entity_id
_entity_poly.type
_entity_poly.pdbx_seq_one_letter_code
_entity_poly.pdbx_strand_id
1 'polypeptide(L)'
;MSATDPLLLSESKEVQERFSQMLRETLEAIFNSFSDGSAFSGIDPYELRAKINDLGFLPEEGKGFEKVLEETEKVILPHMLRTWSTEYMPHLHSPVLTETICSELIISCFNSSLDSWDQGPAATEMEVSMINGLVKLFGFPEDTSDGCFTSGGSQSNISAIIAARDWYCAKKFNYDVKMDGLPPEYSKLRVYTSEISHFSMDKASHILGMGYRAVRKIPVDSKCRIDVKEFAKMLEEDVAAGLYPYCAVATFGSTDFGSIDDAKSMRELCDKYGMHLHADAAYGSGLIMSQKYRDRISAISLCDSITVDFHKMFLLPISCSAILVKDKDLLKCFELHADYLNREEDEEDGYINLVGKSMQTTRRFDALKVFMAFQTRGVKGYGEIIDKAVGNASYFYERISADPEFIAPVEPELSSVVFALNSGDEVNKKVRRKLLSEGTVIGQTVKDGRVMLKFTLLNPNLEHSKIDAIIVRIKELGRTFS
;
A
#
# COMPACT_ATOMS: atom_id res chain seq x y z
N MET A 1 -38.44 -16.80 -3.35
CA MET A 1 -37.90 -16.55 -4.69
C MET A 1 -37.53 -17.88 -5.30
N SER A 2 -37.89 -18.14 -6.56
CA SER A 2 -37.39 -19.31 -7.28
C SER A 2 -35.86 -19.19 -7.44
N ALA A 3 -35.13 -20.31 -7.40
CA ALA A 3 -33.69 -20.32 -7.68
C ALA A 3 -33.35 -19.82 -9.12
N THR A 4 -34.37 -19.56 -9.92
CA THR A 4 -34.29 -19.04 -11.29
C THR A 4 -34.75 -17.58 -11.40
N ASP A 5 -35.12 -16.90 -10.28
CA ASP A 5 -35.37 -15.46 -10.32
C ASP A 5 -34.06 -14.75 -10.71
N PRO A 6 -34.03 -14.06 -11.87
CA PRO A 6 -32.77 -13.55 -12.41
C PRO A 6 -32.32 -12.33 -11.62
N LEU A 7 -31.55 -12.53 -10.56
CA LEU A 7 -30.79 -11.47 -9.89
C LEU A 7 -29.43 -11.25 -10.57
N LEU A 8 -29.26 -11.77 -11.77
CA LEU A 8 -28.08 -11.49 -12.59
C LEU A 8 -28.28 -10.16 -13.32
N LEU A 9 -27.27 -9.30 -13.25
CA LEU A 9 -27.27 -8.04 -13.98
C LEU A 9 -27.47 -8.31 -15.47
N SER A 10 -28.44 -7.63 -16.08
CA SER A 10 -28.84 -7.82 -17.47
C SER A 10 -29.45 -6.55 -18.05
N GLU A 11 -29.76 -6.58 -19.37
CA GLU A 11 -30.43 -5.51 -20.09
C GLU A 11 -31.93 -5.39 -19.80
N SER A 12 -32.51 -6.32 -19.03
CA SER A 12 -33.92 -6.28 -18.63
C SER A 12 -34.22 -5.06 -17.75
N LYS A 13 -35.27 -4.31 -18.10
CA LYS A 13 -35.71 -3.16 -17.29
C LYS A 13 -36.03 -3.54 -15.86
N GLU A 14 -36.68 -4.67 -15.66
CA GLU A 14 -37.01 -5.19 -14.32
C GLU A 14 -35.76 -5.39 -13.47
N VAL A 15 -34.71 -6.02 -14.03
CA VAL A 15 -33.44 -6.21 -13.34
C VAL A 15 -32.75 -4.86 -13.04
N GLN A 16 -32.76 -3.93 -14.00
CA GLN A 16 -32.16 -2.61 -13.82
C GLN A 16 -32.87 -1.80 -12.73
N GLU A 17 -34.20 -1.82 -12.70
CA GLU A 17 -35.01 -1.16 -11.68
C GLU A 17 -34.74 -1.77 -10.29
N ARG A 18 -34.74 -3.10 -10.19
CA ARG A 18 -34.44 -3.83 -8.97
C ARG A 18 -33.04 -3.54 -8.46
N PHE A 19 -32.04 -3.61 -9.32
CA PHE A 19 -30.64 -3.29 -8.96
C PHE A 19 -30.50 -1.83 -8.50
N SER A 20 -31.14 -0.90 -9.18
CA SER A 20 -31.15 0.52 -8.79
C SER A 20 -31.78 0.75 -7.42
N GLN A 21 -32.83 -0.03 -7.08
CA GLN A 21 -33.44 -0.01 -5.75
C GLN A 21 -32.48 -0.55 -4.69
N MET A 22 -31.88 -1.72 -4.93
CA MET A 22 -30.90 -2.32 -4.01
C MET A 22 -29.72 -1.37 -3.73
N LEU A 23 -29.22 -0.66 -4.75
CA LEU A 23 -28.17 0.32 -4.58
C LEU A 23 -28.61 1.51 -3.70
N ARG A 24 -29.83 2.05 -3.91
CA ARG A 24 -30.35 3.12 -3.07
C ARG A 24 -30.48 2.69 -1.61
N GLU A 25 -31.08 1.53 -1.36
CA GLU A 25 -31.21 0.96 0.00
C GLU A 25 -29.84 0.75 0.67
N THR A 26 -28.84 0.25 -0.09
CA THR A 26 -27.47 0.08 0.41
C THR A 26 -26.84 1.42 0.77
N LEU A 27 -26.98 2.46 -0.06
CA LEU A 27 -26.46 3.80 0.22
C LEU A 27 -27.13 4.41 1.46
N GLU A 28 -28.45 4.24 1.61
CA GLU A 28 -29.18 4.70 2.80
C GLU A 28 -28.65 4.01 4.07
N ALA A 29 -28.48 2.69 4.05
CA ALA A 29 -27.90 1.95 5.18
C ALA A 29 -26.48 2.45 5.53
N ILE A 30 -25.64 2.69 4.52
CA ILE A 30 -24.29 3.24 4.72
C ILE A 30 -24.38 4.63 5.38
N PHE A 31 -25.21 5.54 4.85
CA PHE A 31 -25.32 6.89 5.38
C PHE A 31 -25.94 6.94 6.79
N ASN A 32 -26.89 6.06 7.08
CA ASN A 32 -27.45 5.91 8.43
C ASN A 32 -26.38 5.46 9.46
N SER A 33 -25.34 4.75 9.00
CA SER A 33 -24.22 4.35 9.86
C SER A 33 -23.24 5.48 10.20
N PHE A 34 -23.35 6.65 9.52
CA PHE A 34 -22.51 7.83 9.78
C PHE A 34 -23.07 8.60 10.98
N SER A 35 -22.67 8.25 12.21
CA SER A 35 -23.35 8.81 13.38
C SER A 35 -22.64 9.99 14.03
N ASP A 36 -21.58 9.76 14.78
CA ASP A 36 -21.05 10.68 15.78
C ASP A 36 -19.66 11.25 15.49
N GLY A 37 -19.16 11.02 14.29
CA GLY A 37 -17.80 11.44 13.89
C GLY A 37 -16.67 10.58 14.44
N SER A 38 -16.94 9.63 15.36
CA SER A 38 -15.93 8.71 15.86
C SER A 38 -15.35 7.83 14.76
N ALA A 39 -14.10 7.42 14.89
CA ALA A 39 -13.49 6.49 13.94
C ALA A 39 -13.85 5.03 14.20
N PHE A 40 -14.16 4.70 15.44
CA PHE A 40 -14.44 3.34 15.90
C PHE A 40 -15.52 3.32 16.99
N SER A 41 -16.36 2.31 17.01
CA SER A 41 -17.47 2.16 17.97
C SER A 41 -17.03 1.88 19.39
N GLY A 42 -15.78 1.49 19.63
CA GLY A 42 -15.29 1.10 20.95
C GLY A 42 -15.76 -0.27 21.44
N ILE A 43 -16.45 -1.07 20.61
CA ILE A 43 -16.96 -2.38 20.99
C ILE A 43 -15.86 -3.33 21.45
N ASP A 44 -16.17 -4.15 22.46
CA ASP A 44 -15.28 -5.21 22.90
C ASP A 44 -15.12 -6.30 21.83
N PRO A 45 -13.87 -6.80 21.57
CA PRO A 45 -13.62 -7.80 20.54
C PRO A 45 -14.38 -9.12 20.71
N TYR A 46 -14.64 -9.56 21.94
CA TYR A 46 -15.40 -10.80 22.21
C TYR A 46 -16.89 -10.59 21.94
N GLU A 47 -17.42 -9.43 22.32
CA GLU A 47 -18.81 -9.07 22.01
C GLU A 47 -19.02 -8.97 20.49
N LEU A 48 -18.12 -8.28 19.75
CA LEU A 48 -18.21 -8.18 18.29
C LEU A 48 -18.18 -9.58 17.65
N ARG A 49 -17.27 -10.45 18.10
CA ARG A 49 -17.17 -11.82 17.60
C ARG A 49 -18.45 -12.60 17.80
N ALA A 50 -19.05 -12.49 18.96
CA ALA A 50 -20.34 -13.15 19.26
C ALA A 50 -21.44 -12.67 18.30
N LYS A 51 -21.59 -11.34 18.14
CA LYS A 51 -22.57 -10.74 17.22
C LYS A 51 -22.40 -11.21 15.76
N ILE A 52 -21.14 -11.28 15.27
CA ILE A 52 -20.86 -11.74 13.92
C ILE A 52 -21.16 -13.24 13.77
N ASN A 53 -20.79 -14.06 14.75
CA ASN A 53 -21.07 -15.51 14.73
C ASN A 53 -22.57 -15.82 14.74
N ASP A 54 -23.38 -15.00 15.44
CA ASP A 54 -24.84 -15.15 15.51
C ASP A 54 -25.55 -14.91 14.17
N LEU A 55 -24.91 -14.24 13.21
CA LEU A 55 -25.43 -14.09 11.84
C LEU A 55 -25.48 -15.43 11.08
N GLY A 56 -24.67 -16.40 11.50
CA GLY A 56 -24.55 -17.71 10.85
C GLY A 56 -23.74 -17.67 9.55
N PHE A 57 -23.38 -18.83 9.05
CA PHE A 57 -22.56 -18.96 7.83
C PHE A 57 -23.41 -19.14 6.57
N LEU A 58 -24.23 -20.16 6.54
CA LEU A 58 -25.04 -20.53 5.36
C LEU A 58 -26.40 -21.06 5.82
N PRO A 59 -27.50 -20.32 5.64
CA PRO A 59 -28.83 -20.81 5.97
C PRO A 59 -29.32 -21.82 4.93
N GLU A 60 -30.20 -22.73 5.33
CA GLU A 60 -30.83 -23.70 4.41
C GLU A 60 -31.72 -22.98 3.39
N GLU A 61 -32.47 -21.98 3.85
CA GLU A 61 -33.27 -21.09 3.00
C GLU A 61 -32.70 -19.66 3.04
N GLY A 62 -32.57 -19.02 1.86
CA GLY A 62 -32.08 -17.64 1.74
C GLY A 62 -33.00 -16.64 2.44
N LYS A 63 -32.41 -15.70 3.18
CA LYS A 63 -33.14 -14.66 3.94
C LYS A 63 -33.74 -13.53 3.06
N GLY A 64 -33.31 -13.42 1.79
CA GLY A 64 -33.60 -12.28 0.93
C GLY A 64 -32.68 -11.07 1.19
N PHE A 65 -32.53 -10.22 0.16
CA PHE A 65 -31.58 -9.09 0.21
C PHE A 65 -31.90 -8.09 1.32
N GLU A 66 -33.15 -7.69 1.46
CA GLU A 66 -33.60 -6.68 2.42
C GLU A 66 -33.29 -7.11 3.86
N LYS A 67 -33.54 -8.38 4.17
CA LYS A 67 -33.26 -8.92 5.52
C LYS A 67 -31.77 -8.98 5.81
N VAL A 68 -30.97 -9.38 4.82
CA VAL A 68 -29.50 -9.41 4.96
C VAL A 68 -28.94 -8.00 5.08
N LEU A 69 -29.49 -7.01 4.35
CA LEU A 69 -29.10 -5.61 4.45
C LEU A 69 -29.45 -5.05 5.84
N GLU A 70 -30.64 -5.36 6.37
CA GLU A 70 -31.06 -4.98 7.74
C GLU A 70 -30.10 -5.53 8.81
N GLU A 71 -29.73 -6.83 8.71
CA GLU A 71 -28.78 -7.46 9.61
C GLU A 71 -27.38 -6.81 9.48
N THR A 72 -26.95 -6.48 8.26
CA THR A 72 -25.70 -5.78 7.99
C THR A 72 -25.70 -4.38 8.62
N GLU A 73 -26.77 -3.61 8.44
CA GLU A 73 -26.94 -2.27 9.01
C GLU A 73 -26.89 -2.30 10.54
N LYS A 74 -27.52 -3.31 11.18
CA LYS A 74 -27.60 -3.40 12.64
C LYS A 74 -26.35 -3.98 13.30
N VAL A 75 -25.67 -4.93 12.66
CA VAL A 75 -24.62 -5.74 13.28
C VAL A 75 -23.23 -5.42 12.73
N ILE A 76 -23.10 -5.08 11.46
CA ILE A 76 -21.79 -4.90 10.81
C ILE A 76 -21.43 -3.41 10.72
N LEU A 77 -22.26 -2.60 10.05
CA LEU A 77 -21.94 -1.20 9.73
C LEU A 77 -21.58 -0.34 10.95
N PRO A 78 -22.24 -0.48 12.13
CA PRO A 78 -21.90 0.32 13.30
C PRO A 78 -20.49 0.09 13.82
N HIS A 79 -19.91 -1.08 13.51
CA HIS A 79 -18.59 -1.50 13.99
C HIS A 79 -17.51 -1.47 12.91
N MET A 80 -17.84 -1.06 11.68
CA MET A 80 -16.83 -0.80 10.65
C MET A 80 -15.99 0.43 11.00
N LEU A 81 -14.70 0.36 10.69
CA LEU A 81 -13.78 1.47 10.91
C LEU A 81 -14.07 2.60 9.91
N ARG A 82 -14.18 3.83 10.40
CA ARG A 82 -14.50 5.01 9.60
C ARG A 82 -13.22 5.77 9.25
N THR A 83 -12.56 5.38 8.16
CA THR A 83 -11.30 6.00 7.73
C THR A 83 -11.44 7.46 7.29
N TRP A 84 -12.66 7.90 6.94
CA TRP A 84 -12.98 9.31 6.64
C TRP A 84 -13.06 10.20 7.89
N SER A 85 -13.16 9.62 9.10
CA SER A 85 -13.18 10.37 10.34
C SER A 85 -11.82 11.01 10.62
N THR A 86 -11.83 12.27 11.09
CA THR A 86 -10.61 12.96 11.56
C THR A 86 -10.08 12.41 12.88
N GLU A 87 -10.81 11.47 13.51
CA GLU A 87 -10.37 10.69 14.67
C GLU A 87 -9.54 9.45 14.28
N TYR A 88 -9.32 9.19 12.98
CA TYR A 88 -8.55 8.05 12.51
C TYR A 88 -7.16 8.47 12.00
N MET A 89 -6.11 8.13 12.72
CA MET A 89 -4.74 8.58 12.44
C MET A 89 -3.65 7.51 12.63
N PRO A 90 -3.93 6.19 12.69
CA PRO A 90 -2.91 5.23 13.14
C PRO A 90 -2.04 4.63 12.03
N HIS A 91 -2.60 4.44 10.83
CA HIS A 91 -2.04 3.60 9.79
C HIS A 91 -2.02 4.28 8.43
N LEU A 92 -1.30 3.67 7.49
CA LEU A 92 -1.33 4.00 6.06
C LEU A 92 -2.64 3.51 5.41
N HIS A 93 -3.75 3.86 6.02
CA HIS A 93 -5.11 3.49 5.64
C HIS A 93 -5.93 4.78 5.52
N SER A 94 -6.05 5.27 4.31
CA SER A 94 -6.59 6.59 4.00
C SER A 94 -8.13 6.60 3.90
N PRO A 95 -8.78 7.77 4.02
CA PRO A 95 -10.12 7.95 3.46
C PRO A 95 -10.09 7.70 1.95
N VAL A 96 -11.27 7.50 1.36
CA VAL A 96 -11.41 7.13 -0.05
C VAL A 96 -12.07 8.27 -0.83
N LEU A 97 -11.55 8.57 -2.02
CA LEU A 97 -12.16 9.52 -2.94
C LEU A 97 -13.48 8.95 -3.50
N THR A 98 -14.55 9.73 -3.45
CA THR A 98 -15.90 9.27 -3.83
C THR A 98 -16.00 8.80 -5.27
N GLU A 99 -15.33 9.46 -6.21
CA GLU A 99 -15.25 9.05 -7.62
C GLU A 99 -14.65 7.67 -7.81
N THR A 100 -13.79 7.24 -6.91
CA THR A 100 -13.18 5.91 -6.97
C THR A 100 -14.08 4.81 -6.42
N ILE A 101 -15.04 5.15 -5.56
CA ILE A 101 -16.13 4.23 -5.17
C ILE A 101 -17.05 3.99 -6.39
N CYS A 102 -17.30 5.02 -7.18
CA CYS A 102 -18.05 4.85 -8.43
C CYS A 102 -17.31 3.95 -9.43
N SER A 103 -15.97 4.04 -9.50
CA SER A 103 -15.18 3.13 -10.33
C SER A 103 -15.27 1.68 -9.86
N GLU A 104 -15.31 1.44 -8.54
CA GLU A 104 -15.51 0.10 -7.97
C GLU A 104 -16.86 -0.52 -8.38
N LEU A 105 -17.91 0.30 -8.45
CA LEU A 105 -19.22 -0.13 -8.94
C LEU A 105 -19.13 -0.55 -10.41
N ILE A 106 -18.52 0.26 -11.27
CA ILE A 106 -18.31 -0.06 -12.68
C ILE A 106 -17.53 -1.38 -12.83
N ILE A 107 -16.39 -1.50 -12.15
CA ILE A 107 -15.54 -2.70 -12.19
C ILE A 107 -16.34 -3.93 -11.79
N SER A 108 -17.16 -3.83 -10.74
CA SER A 108 -17.97 -4.96 -10.25
C SER A 108 -19.10 -5.35 -11.21
N CYS A 109 -19.70 -4.38 -11.88
CA CYS A 109 -20.77 -4.65 -12.86
C CYS A 109 -20.25 -5.35 -14.12
N PHE A 110 -19.10 -4.92 -14.64
CA PHE A 110 -18.56 -5.52 -15.88
C PHE A 110 -17.72 -6.76 -15.60
N ASN A 111 -17.18 -6.92 -14.40
CA ASN A 111 -16.45 -8.09 -13.91
C ASN A 111 -15.37 -8.61 -14.90
N SER A 112 -14.62 -7.69 -15.53
CA SER A 112 -13.56 -8.00 -16.48
C SER A 112 -12.40 -8.72 -15.79
N SER A 113 -11.80 -9.70 -16.47
CA SER A 113 -10.52 -10.32 -16.09
C SER A 113 -9.39 -9.79 -16.98
N LEU A 114 -8.23 -9.49 -16.39
CA LEU A 114 -7.06 -8.95 -17.08
C LEU A 114 -5.98 -10.04 -17.29
N ASP A 115 -6.37 -11.24 -17.60
CA ASP A 115 -5.48 -12.33 -18.02
C ASP A 115 -5.27 -12.33 -19.54
N SER A 116 -6.35 -12.33 -20.33
CA SER A 116 -6.27 -12.20 -21.78
C SER A 116 -7.09 -11.01 -22.27
N TRP A 117 -6.73 -10.49 -23.45
CA TRP A 117 -7.36 -9.32 -24.04
C TRP A 117 -8.88 -9.49 -24.24
N ASP A 118 -9.31 -10.66 -24.71
CA ASP A 118 -10.72 -10.98 -25.00
C ASP A 118 -11.64 -11.03 -23.76
N GLN A 119 -11.07 -11.20 -22.55
CA GLN A 119 -11.81 -11.19 -21.29
C GLN A 119 -11.99 -9.77 -20.71
N GLY A 120 -11.26 -8.80 -21.24
CA GLY A 120 -11.35 -7.41 -20.80
C GLY A 120 -10.67 -6.42 -21.75
N PRO A 121 -11.16 -6.24 -23.00
CA PRO A 121 -10.48 -5.42 -24.00
C PRO A 121 -10.17 -4.00 -23.51
N ALA A 122 -11.20 -3.26 -23.10
CA ALA A 122 -11.04 -1.89 -22.60
C ALA A 122 -10.23 -1.82 -21.29
N ALA A 123 -10.33 -2.84 -20.45
CA ALA A 123 -9.60 -2.91 -19.20
C ALA A 123 -8.09 -3.13 -19.43
N THR A 124 -7.74 -3.97 -20.39
CA THR A 124 -6.36 -4.25 -20.80
C THR A 124 -5.71 -3.00 -21.38
N GLU A 125 -6.34 -2.37 -22.36
CA GLU A 125 -5.82 -1.14 -22.98
C GLU A 125 -5.69 0.00 -21.97
N MET A 126 -6.63 0.12 -21.04
CA MET A 126 -6.56 1.11 -19.95
C MET A 126 -5.39 0.83 -19.02
N GLU A 127 -5.14 -0.41 -18.62
CA GLU A 127 -3.99 -0.74 -17.77
C GLU A 127 -2.68 -0.40 -18.47
N VAL A 128 -2.52 -0.78 -19.74
CA VAL A 128 -1.33 -0.44 -20.53
C VAL A 128 -1.14 1.08 -20.59
N SER A 129 -2.20 1.83 -20.90
CA SER A 129 -2.14 3.29 -20.97
C SER A 129 -1.75 3.91 -19.61
N MET A 130 -2.32 3.41 -18.51
CA MET A 130 -1.99 3.91 -17.17
C MET A 130 -0.56 3.57 -16.77
N ILE A 131 -0.06 2.37 -17.06
CA ILE A 131 1.33 1.99 -16.81
C ILE A 131 2.30 2.90 -17.58
N ASN A 132 2.05 3.14 -18.87
CA ASN A 132 2.87 4.06 -19.68
C ASN A 132 2.88 5.47 -19.06
N GLY A 133 1.74 5.96 -18.62
CA GLY A 133 1.64 7.25 -17.91
C GLY A 133 2.42 7.27 -16.59
N LEU A 134 2.37 6.20 -15.82
CA LEU A 134 3.07 6.07 -14.54
C LEU A 134 4.60 5.97 -14.76
N VAL A 135 5.05 5.19 -15.71
CA VAL A 135 6.47 5.09 -16.12
C VAL A 135 7.04 6.47 -16.38
N LYS A 136 6.35 7.27 -17.20
CA LYS A 136 6.71 8.65 -17.49
C LYS A 136 6.67 9.56 -16.26
N LEU A 137 5.64 9.44 -15.45
CA LEU A 137 5.44 10.25 -14.23
C LEU A 137 6.60 10.06 -13.24
N PHE A 138 7.08 8.82 -13.08
CA PHE A 138 8.20 8.48 -12.20
C PHE A 138 9.59 8.64 -12.85
N GLY A 139 9.65 9.12 -14.08
CA GLY A 139 10.89 9.46 -14.78
C GLY A 139 11.67 8.27 -15.32
N PHE A 140 10.99 7.16 -15.59
CA PHE A 140 11.58 6.03 -16.32
C PHE A 140 11.53 6.23 -17.82
N PRO A 141 12.47 5.67 -18.63
CA PRO A 141 12.44 5.74 -20.08
C PRO A 141 11.21 5.03 -20.66
N GLU A 142 10.42 5.74 -21.49
CA GLU A 142 9.12 5.23 -21.98
C GLU A 142 9.26 4.03 -22.94
N ASP A 143 10.37 3.88 -23.64
CA ASP A 143 10.62 2.84 -24.65
C ASP A 143 11.11 1.49 -24.07
N THR A 144 11.78 1.54 -22.92
CA THR A 144 12.37 0.36 -22.29
C THR A 144 11.66 -0.10 -21.03
N SER A 145 10.81 0.75 -20.45
CA SER A 145 10.16 0.50 -19.16
C SER A 145 8.77 -0.10 -19.33
N ASP A 146 8.30 -0.76 -18.29
CA ASP A 146 6.96 -1.36 -18.25
C ASP A 146 6.49 -1.50 -16.78
N GLY A 147 5.38 -2.20 -16.57
CA GLY A 147 4.83 -2.49 -15.25
C GLY A 147 3.54 -3.26 -15.32
N CYS A 148 2.98 -3.53 -14.16
CA CYS A 148 1.62 -4.05 -14.05
C CYS A 148 0.97 -3.64 -12.73
N PHE A 149 -0.36 -3.61 -12.71
CA PHE A 149 -1.10 -3.47 -11.48
C PHE A 149 -1.05 -4.75 -10.64
N THR A 150 -1.06 -4.59 -9.32
CA THR A 150 -0.96 -5.67 -8.34
C THR A 150 -1.98 -5.47 -7.22
N SER A 151 -2.21 -6.52 -6.43
CA SER A 151 -3.15 -6.50 -5.31
C SER A 151 -2.63 -5.78 -4.05
N GLY A 152 -1.48 -5.10 -4.12
CA GLY A 152 -0.90 -4.37 -2.98
C GLY A 152 0.62 -4.39 -2.98
N GLY A 153 1.23 -3.47 -2.23
CA GLY A 153 2.68 -3.29 -2.17
C GLY A 153 3.47 -4.55 -1.83
N SER A 154 2.92 -5.46 -1.04
CA SER A 154 3.57 -6.75 -0.77
C SER A 154 3.74 -7.58 -2.03
N GLN A 155 2.72 -7.64 -2.90
CA GLN A 155 2.84 -8.34 -4.18
C GLN A 155 3.82 -7.63 -5.11
N SER A 156 3.76 -6.30 -5.20
CA SER A 156 4.73 -5.51 -5.99
C SER A 156 6.16 -5.77 -5.54
N ASN A 157 6.41 -5.73 -4.23
CA ASN A 157 7.71 -5.99 -3.64
C ASN A 157 8.20 -7.44 -3.91
N ILE A 158 7.33 -8.44 -3.76
CA ILE A 158 7.67 -9.84 -4.08
C ILE A 158 8.02 -9.96 -5.56
N SER A 159 7.24 -9.34 -6.46
CA SER A 159 7.51 -9.34 -7.90
C SER A 159 8.87 -8.72 -8.23
N ALA A 160 9.21 -7.60 -7.57
CA ALA A 160 10.51 -6.95 -7.74
C ALA A 160 11.67 -7.85 -7.28
N ILE A 161 11.52 -8.54 -6.15
CA ILE A 161 12.54 -9.44 -5.62
C ILE A 161 12.71 -10.70 -6.51
N ILE A 162 11.63 -11.22 -7.09
CA ILE A 162 11.70 -12.31 -8.10
C ILE A 162 12.50 -11.82 -9.30
N ALA A 163 12.09 -10.70 -9.90
CA ALA A 163 12.73 -10.14 -11.08
C ALA A 163 14.22 -9.83 -10.85
N ALA A 164 14.54 -9.22 -9.71
CA ALA A 164 15.93 -8.92 -9.32
C ALA A 164 16.77 -10.19 -9.16
N ARG A 165 16.23 -11.24 -8.52
CA ARG A 165 16.92 -12.53 -8.34
C ARG A 165 17.19 -13.19 -9.67
N ASP A 166 16.20 -13.31 -10.51
CA ASP A 166 16.30 -14.01 -11.80
C ASP A 166 17.26 -13.26 -12.74
N TRP A 167 17.13 -11.93 -12.82
CA TRP A 167 18.08 -11.09 -13.52
C TRP A 167 19.53 -11.26 -13.02
N TYR A 168 19.73 -11.26 -11.71
CA TYR A 168 21.07 -11.40 -11.14
C TYR A 168 21.65 -12.80 -11.42
N CYS A 169 20.86 -13.86 -11.27
CA CYS A 169 21.30 -15.22 -11.53
C CYS A 169 21.66 -15.43 -13.01
N ALA A 170 20.85 -14.89 -13.93
CA ALA A 170 21.14 -14.94 -15.35
C ALA A 170 22.47 -14.21 -15.65
N LYS A 171 22.64 -12.98 -15.14
CA LYS A 171 23.82 -12.15 -15.39
C LYS A 171 25.09 -12.68 -14.71
N LYS A 172 24.97 -13.15 -13.48
CA LYS A 172 26.14 -13.54 -12.66
C LYS A 172 26.58 -14.98 -12.86
N PHE A 173 25.61 -15.88 -13.05
CA PHE A 173 25.87 -17.32 -13.08
C PHE A 173 25.56 -17.93 -14.46
N ASN A 174 25.01 -17.15 -15.42
CA ASN A 174 24.44 -17.66 -16.66
C ASN A 174 23.43 -18.78 -16.41
N TYR A 175 22.51 -18.56 -15.46
CA TYR A 175 21.59 -19.56 -14.92
C TYR A 175 20.15 -19.10 -15.05
N ASP A 176 19.28 -19.96 -15.59
CA ASP A 176 17.85 -19.69 -15.76
C ASP A 176 17.05 -20.25 -14.58
N VAL A 177 16.71 -19.36 -13.63
CA VAL A 177 15.94 -19.72 -12.43
C VAL A 177 14.52 -20.16 -12.78
N LYS A 178 13.92 -19.58 -13.82
CA LYS A 178 12.57 -19.91 -14.27
C LYS A 178 12.46 -21.36 -14.75
N MET A 179 13.47 -21.83 -15.47
CA MET A 179 13.48 -23.18 -16.04
C MET A 179 14.07 -24.22 -15.10
N ASP A 180 15.15 -23.89 -14.40
CA ASP A 180 15.97 -24.84 -13.65
C ASP A 180 15.79 -24.79 -12.12
N GLY A 181 14.97 -23.83 -11.62
CA GLY A 181 14.77 -23.59 -10.19
C GLY A 181 15.90 -22.79 -9.58
N LEU A 182 16.09 -22.87 -8.24
CA LEU A 182 17.12 -22.10 -7.54
C LEU A 182 18.53 -22.60 -7.88
N PRO A 183 19.50 -21.71 -8.18
CA PRO A 183 20.87 -22.11 -8.46
C PRO A 183 21.56 -22.72 -7.21
N PRO A 184 22.62 -23.50 -7.37
CA PRO A 184 23.39 -24.05 -6.23
C PRO A 184 23.85 -22.97 -5.23
N GLU A 185 24.07 -21.75 -5.71
CA GLU A 185 24.50 -20.59 -4.93
C GLU A 185 23.38 -19.90 -4.14
N TYR A 186 22.13 -20.34 -4.24
CA TYR A 186 20.97 -19.64 -3.68
C TYR A 186 21.12 -19.30 -2.18
N SER A 187 21.76 -20.18 -1.42
CA SER A 187 21.99 -19.96 0.02
C SER A 187 22.92 -18.78 0.32
N LYS A 188 23.65 -18.30 -0.68
CA LYS A 188 24.58 -17.16 -0.59
C LYS A 188 23.98 -15.85 -1.11
N LEU A 189 22.82 -15.88 -1.77
CA LEU A 189 22.14 -14.68 -2.25
C LEU A 189 21.69 -13.79 -1.08
N ARG A 190 21.90 -12.48 -1.20
CA ARG A 190 21.52 -11.50 -0.16
C ARG A 190 20.76 -10.33 -0.74
N VAL A 191 19.66 -9.97 -0.08
CA VAL A 191 18.93 -8.72 -0.28
C VAL A 191 19.15 -7.81 0.92
N TYR A 192 19.36 -6.52 0.68
CA TYR A 192 19.69 -5.54 1.70
C TYR A 192 18.54 -4.55 1.84
N THR A 193 18.10 -4.30 3.07
CA THR A 193 17.00 -3.39 3.36
C THR A 193 17.19 -2.76 4.74
N SER A 194 16.58 -1.62 4.99
CA SER A 194 16.58 -1.01 6.31
C SER A 194 16.07 -1.97 7.38
N GLU A 195 16.62 -1.89 8.58
CA GLU A 195 16.12 -2.65 9.75
C GLU A 195 14.68 -2.31 10.11
N ILE A 196 14.20 -1.12 9.72
CA ILE A 196 12.82 -0.66 9.91
C ILE A 196 11.95 -0.75 8.64
N SER A 197 12.44 -1.41 7.59
CA SER A 197 11.66 -1.61 6.36
C SER A 197 10.45 -2.50 6.59
N HIS A 198 9.52 -2.44 5.65
CA HIS A 198 8.34 -3.29 5.69
C HIS A 198 8.70 -4.78 5.59
N PHE A 199 8.05 -5.62 6.39
CA PHE A 199 8.31 -7.07 6.48
C PHE A 199 8.02 -7.85 5.18
N SER A 200 7.49 -7.21 4.14
CA SER A 200 7.29 -7.85 2.83
C SER A 200 8.57 -8.42 2.22
N MET A 201 9.73 -7.81 2.50
CA MET A 201 11.03 -8.32 2.01
C MET A 201 11.41 -9.64 2.69
N ASP A 202 11.16 -9.76 4.01
CA ASP A 202 11.37 -11.00 4.75
C ASP A 202 10.43 -12.10 4.22
N LYS A 203 9.15 -11.77 4.02
CA LYS A 203 8.17 -12.71 3.43
C LYS A 203 8.57 -13.12 2.02
N ALA A 204 8.99 -12.17 1.17
CA ALA A 204 9.46 -12.47 -0.18
C ALA A 204 10.61 -13.49 -0.15
N SER A 205 11.64 -13.22 0.63
CA SER A 205 12.80 -14.14 0.76
C SER A 205 12.39 -15.53 1.27
N HIS A 206 11.43 -15.59 2.21
CA HIS A 206 10.93 -16.88 2.71
C HIS A 206 10.16 -17.65 1.64
N ILE A 207 9.20 -17.00 0.98
CA ILE A 207 8.37 -17.61 -0.09
C ILE A 207 9.24 -18.12 -1.25
N LEU A 208 10.30 -17.38 -1.58
CA LEU A 208 11.24 -17.71 -2.64
C LEU A 208 12.27 -18.80 -2.23
N GLY A 209 12.15 -19.40 -1.06
CA GLY A 209 13.01 -20.47 -0.59
C GLY A 209 14.40 -20.03 -0.10
N MET A 210 14.69 -18.74 -0.06
CA MET A 210 15.97 -18.20 0.41
C MET A 210 16.03 -18.03 1.94
N GLY A 211 14.87 -17.95 2.60
CA GLY A 211 14.72 -17.78 4.04
C GLY A 211 15.02 -16.36 4.54
N TYR A 212 14.62 -16.07 5.78
CA TYR A 212 14.80 -14.73 6.39
C TYR A 212 16.25 -14.30 6.52
N ARG A 213 17.20 -15.24 6.66
CA ARG A 213 18.65 -14.92 6.77
C ARG A 213 19.25 -14.36 5.48
N ALA A 214 18.56 -14.50 4.35
CA ALA A 214 18.97 -13.86 3.11
C ALA A 214 18.75 -12.34 3.14
N VAL A 215 17.86 -11.86 4.03
CA VAL A 215 17.59 -10.43 4.21
C VAL A 215 18.58 -9.83 5.20
N ARG A 216 19.44 -8.95 4.71
CA ARG A 216 20.42 -8.22 5.52
C ARG A 216 19.81 -6.89 5.97
N LYS A 217 19.64 -6.71 7.27
CA LYS A 217 19.10 -5.51 7.87
C LYS A 217 20.17 -4.48 8.08
N ILE A 218 20.09 -3.37 7.35
CA ILE A 218 21.02 -2.25 7.45
C ILE A 218 20.56 -1.35 8.60
N PRO A 219 21.44 -0.96 9.53
CA PRO A 219 21.13 0.02 10.57
C PRO A 219 20.66 1.34 9.97
N VAL A 220 19.88 2.08 10.76
CA VAL A 220 19.42 3.42 10.38
C VAL A 220 20.18 4.53 11.10
N ASP A 221 20.25 5.69 10.47
CA ASP A 221 20.76 6.93 11.05
C ASP A 221 19.75 7.56 12.05
N SER A 222 20.12 8.72 12.62
CA SER A 222 19.26 9.47 13.55
C SER A 222 17.93 9.96 12.95
N LYS A 223 17.83 10.00 11.62
CA LYS A 223 16.61 10.34 10.87
C LYS A 223 15.80 9.11 10.43
N CYS A 224 16.19 7.93 10.93
CA CYS A 224 15.55 6.67 10.54
C CYS A 224 15.64 6.34 9.04
N ARG A 225 16.75 6.69 8.40
CA ARG A 225 17.12 6.34 7.01
C ARG A 225 18.25 5.31 7.05
N ILE A 226 18.41 4.53 6.00
CA ILE A 226 19.56 3.63 5.85
C ILE A 226 20.86 4.42 6.11
N ASP A 227 21.70 3.92 7.04
CA ASP A 227 23.07 4.39 7.18
C ASP A 227 23.91 3.83 6.02
N VAL A 228 24.19 4.71 5.05
CA VAL A 228 24.94 4.34 3.83
C VAL A 228 26.35 3.86 4.13
N LYS A 229 26.96 4.32 5.21
CA LYS A 229 28.32 3.87 5.61
C LYS A 229 28.29 2.44 6.13
N GLU A 230 27.31 2.12 7.00
CA GLU A 230 27.12 0.75 7.45
C GLU A 230 26.70 -0.16 6.30
N PHE A 231 25.88 0.32 5.36
CA PHE A 231 25.55 -0.43 4.15
C PHE A 231 26.82 -0.78 3.33
N ALA A 232 27.69 0.19 3.07
CA ALA A 232 28.94 -0.04 2.35
C ALA A 232 29.82 -1.07 3.05
N LYS A 233 29.99 -0.97 4.37
CA LYS A 233 30.75 -1.89 5.18
C LYS A 233 30.16 -3.32 5.14
N MET A 234 28.85 -3.47 5.28
CA MET A 234 28.17 -4.76 5.19
C MET A 234 28.38 -5.42 3.84
N LEU A 235 28.35 -4.65 2.74
CA LEU A 235 28.61 -5.16 1.40
C LEU A 235 30.06 -5.68 1.28
N GLU A 236 31.05 -4.95 1.78
CA GLU A 236 32.46 -5.37 1.77
C GLU A 236 32.66 -6.67 2.56
N GLU A 237 32.10 -6.76 3.76
CA GLU A 237 32.16 -7.95 4.62
C GLU A 237 31.51 -9.17 3.97
N ASP A 238 30.29 -9.01 3.42
CA ASP A 238 29.53 -10.09 2.83
C ASP A 238 30.19 -10.62 1.53
N VAL A 239 30.71 -9.72 0.68
CA VAL A 239 31.45 -10.13 -0.53
C VAL A 239 32.75 -10.84 -0.17
N ALA A 240 33.48 -10.35 0.84
CA ALA A 240 34.68 -11.03 1.35
C ALA A 240 34.38 -12.42 1.92
N ALA A 241 33.17 -12.61 2.48
CA ALA A 241 32.68 -13.90 2.96
C ALA A 241 32.15 -14.82 1.83
N GLY A 242 32.22 -14.40 0.56
CA GLY A 242 31.76 -15.15 -0.60
C GLY A 242 30.24 -15.18 -0.75
N LEU A 243 29.53 -14.19 -0.19
CA LEU A 243 28.11 -13.97 -0.39
C LEU A 243 27.84 -13.13 -1.65
N TYR A 244 26.64 -13.23 -2.18
CA TYR A 244 26.22 -12.59 -3.43
C TYR A 244 25.14 -11.53 -3.17
N PRO A 245 25.51 -10.25 -3.02
CA PRO A 245 24.58 -9.13 -2.99
C PRO A 245 23.86 -9.02 -4.33
N TYR A 246 22.55 -9.30 -4.39
CA TYR A 246 21.83 -9.24 -5.66
C TYR A 246 20.84 -8.07 -5.73
N CYS A 247 20.32 -7.60 -4.59
CA CYS A 247 19.33 -6.54 -4.55
C CYS A 247 19.48 -5.70 -3.29
N ALA A 248 19.31 -4.40 -3.42
CA ALA A 248 19.08 -3.47 -2.31
C ALA A 248 17.70 -2.81 -2.47
N VAL A 249 17.07 -2.48 -1.35
CA VAL A 249 15.76 -1.84 -1.30
C VAL A 249 15.89 -0.48 -0.61
N ALA A 250 15.67 0.58 -1.36
CA ALA A 250 15.53 1.93 -0.85
C ALA A 250 14.06 2.19 -0.50
N THR A 251 13.77 2.58 0.73
CA THR A 251 12.43 2.87 1.18
C THR A 251 12.12 4.36 1.01
N PHE A 252 11.10 4.67 0.21
CA PHE A 252 10.58 6.03 0.03
C PHE A 252 9.35 6.22 0.92
N GLY A 253 9.57 6.32 2.21
CA GLY A 253 8.56 6.39 3.25
C GLY A 253 8.47 5.12 4.10
N SER A 254 9.29 5.03 5.15
CA SER A 254 9.19 3.94 6.11
C SER A 254 7.83 3.96 6.82
N THR A 255 7.31 2.77 7.17
CA THR A 255 5.94 2.60 7.67
C THR A 255 5.64 3.43 8.91
N ASP A 256 6.58 3.55 9.83
CA ASP A 256 6.36 4.26 11.08
C ASP A 256 6.81 5.72 11.02
N PHE A 257 7.98 5.98 10.46
CA PHE A 257 8.60 7.30 10.51
C PHE A 257 8.37 8.14 9.25
N GLY A 258 7.97 7.52 8.13
CA GLY A 258 7.87 8.20 6.84
C GLY A 258 9.22 8.67 6.29
N SER A 259 10.33 8.11 6.79
CA SER A 259 11.69 8.47 6.36
C SER A 259 11.96 8.01 4.93
N ILE A 260 12.79 8.77 4.22
CA ILE A 260 13.14 8.52 2.81
C ILE A 260 14.64 8.23 2.73
N ASP A 261 15.00 7.04 2.25
CA ASP A 261 16.40 6.61 2.11
C ASP A 261 17.15 7.40 1.02
N ASP A 262 18.47 7.53 1.17
CA ASP A 262 19.34 8.14 0.16
C ASP A 262 19.60 7.19 -1.02
N ALA A 263 18.60 7.08 -1.90
CA ALA A 263 18.66 6.21 -3.06
C ALA A 263 19.80 6.57 -4.02
N LYS A 264 20.28 7.83 -4.04
CA LYS A 264 21.41 8.24 -4.86
C LYS A 264 22.71 7.57 -4.40
N SER A 265 23.04 7.68 -3.13
CA SER A 265 24.22 7.02 -2.57
C SER A 265 24.09 5.50 -2.61
N MET A 266 22.87 4.96 -2.42
CA MET A 266 22.61 3.52 -2.57
C MET A 266 22.82 3.06 -4.02
N ARG A 267 22.46 3.86 -5.05
CA ARG A 267 22.70 3.54 -6.46
C ARG A 267 24.19 3.38 -6.75
N GLU A 268 25.02 4.28 -6.24
CA GLU A 268 26.49 4.21 -6.42
C GLU A 268 27.06 2.89 -5.88
N LEU A 269 26.58 2.44 -4.74
CA LEU A 269 26.97 1.15 -4.17
C LEU A 269 26.43 -0.02 -5.01
N CYS A 270 25.17 0.04 -5.42
CA CYS A 270 24.57 -1.01 -6.25
C CYS A 270 25.31 -1.15 -7.59
N ASP A 271 25.72 -0.05 -8.21
CA ASP A 271 26.51 -0.07 -9.45
C ASP A 271 27.89 -0.72 -9.24
N LYS A 272 28.57 -0.37 -8.14
CA LYS A 272 29.88 -0.95 -7.78
C LYS A 272 29.81 -2.48 -7.63
N TYR A 273 28.73 -3.01 -7.07
CA TYR A 273 28.57 -4.43 -6.78
C TYR A 273 27.69 -5.20 -7.78
N GLY A 274 27.14 -4.52 -8.80
CA GLY A 274 26.29 -5.12 -9.81
C GLY A 274 24.94 -5.60 -9.28
N MET A 275 24.33 -4.83 -8.38
CA MET A 275 23.07 -5.13 -7.69
C MET A 275 21.89 -4.42 -8.34
N HIS A 276 20.71 -5.02 -8.23
CA HIS A 276 19.45 -4.37 -8.49
C HIS A 276 19.07 -3.41 -7.34
N LEU A 277 18.59 -2.21 -7.66
CA LEU A 277 18.06 -1.26 -6.67
C LEU A 277 16.55 -1.14 -6.83
N HIS A 278 15.80 -1.63 -5.86
CA HIS A 278 14.35 -1.52 -5.79
C HIS A 278 13.92 -0.34 -4.92
N ALA A 279 12.92 0.43 -5.37
CA ALA A 279 12.27 1.45 -4.55
C ALA A 279 10.97 0.90 -3.94
N ASP A 280 10.95 0.67 -2.63
CA ASP A 280 9.69 0.53 -1.91
C ASP A 280 9.10 1.92 -1.65
N ALA A 281 8.33 2.41 -2.63
CA ALA A 281 7.64 3.69 -2.54
C ALA A 281 6.13 3.53 -2.26
N ALA A 282 5.74 2.39 -1.71
CA ALA A 282 4.35 2.10 -1.39
C ALA A 282 3.68 3.22 -0.57
N TYR A 283 4.43 3.88 0.32
CA TYR A 283 3.90 5.03 1.06
C TYR A 283 4.18 6.35 0.35
N GLY A 284 5.44 6.68 0.08
CA GLY A 284 5.84 8.02 -0.32
C GLY A 284 5.63 8.35 -1.79
N SER A 285 5.23 7.40 -2.64
CA SER A 285 4.99 7.62 -4.08
C SER A 285 4.03 8.78 -4.37
N GLY A 286 3.07 9.05 -3.48
CA GLY A 286 2.13 10.16 -3.64
C GLY A 286 2.78 11.55 -3.70
N LEU A 287 3.98 11.72 -3.13
CA LEU A 287 4.72 12.99 -3.20
C LEU A 287 4.98 13.45 -4.63
N ILE A 288 4.97 12.54 -5.61
CA ILE A 288 5.18 12.87 -7.02
C ILE A 288 4.17 13.90 -7.55
N MET A 289 2.98 13.96 -6.96
CA MET A 289 1.93 14.90 -7.32
C MET A 289 2.12 16.30 -6.69
N SER A 290 2.93 16.42 -5.63
CA SER A 290 3.15 17.68 -4.94
C SER A 290 4.21 18.52 -5.63
N GLN A 291 3.91 19.76 -5.96
CA GLN A 291 4.93 20.70 -6.43
C GLN A 291 5.89 21.11 -5.30
N LYS A 292 5.44 21.09 -4.05
CA LYS A 292 6.20 21.51 -2.88
C LYS A 292 7.15 20.42 -2.38
N TYR A 293 6.78 19.15 -2.48
CA TYR A 293 7.49 18.06 -1.80
C TYR A 293 8.04 16.98 -2.73
N ARG A 294 7.71 16.98 -4.04
CA ARG A 294 8.15 15.94 -4.99
C ARG A 294 9.66 15.78 -5.09
N ASP A 295 10.42 16.85 -4.84
CA ASP A 295 11.87 16.80 -4.91
C ASP A 295 12.47 15.88 -3.84
N ARG A 296 11.74 15.60 -2.74
CA ARG A 296 12.15 14.62 -1.72
C ARG A 296 12.30 13.21 -2.27
N ILE A 297 11.57 12.88 -3.34
CA ILE A 297 11.61 11.55 -3.98
C ILE A 297 12.22 11.59 -5.38
N SER A 298 12.91 12.66 -5.78
CA SER A 298 13.47 12.81 -7.12
C SER A 298 14.45 11.69 -7.49
N ALA A 299 15.16 11.11 -6.52
CA ALA A 299 16.08 10.00 -6.74
C ALA A 299 15.39 8.66 -7.05
N ILE A 300 14.04 8.58 -7.01
CA ILE A 300 13.30 7.34 -7.29
C ILE A 300 13.55 6.84 -8.72
N SER A 301 13.75 7.75 -9.68
CA SER A 301 14.06 7.42 -11.07
C SER A 301 15.43 6.74 -11.28
N LEU A 302 16.30 6.74 -10.27
CA LEU A 302 17.59 6.04 -10.28
C LEU A 302 17.43 4.53 -9.96
N CYS A 303 16.29 4.12 -9.42
CA CYS A 303 16.01 2.72 -9.11
C CYS A 303 15.69 1.91 -10.38
N ASP A 304 15.84 0.59 -10.29
CA ASP A 304 15.55 -0.34 -11.39
C ASP A 304 14.08 -0.80 -11.39
N SER A 305 13.42 -0.73 -10.22
CA SER A 305 11.99 -0.98 -10.07
C SER A 305 11.38 -0.16 -8.94
N ILE A 306 10.07 0.10 -9.01
CA ILE A 306 9.33 0.92 -8.05
C ILE A 306 8.03 0.21 -7.67
N THR A 307 7.74 0.12 -6.37
CA THR A 307 6.41 -0.21 -5.84
C THR A 307 5.63 1.07 -5.57
N VAL A 308 4.39 1.15 -6.08
CA VAL A 308 3.46 2.28 -5.89
C VAL A 308 2.15 1.77 -5.31
N ASP A 309 1.72 2.26 -4.12
CA ASP A 309 0.40 1.94 -3.57
C ASP A 309 -0.56 3.12 -3.71
N PHE A 310 -1.57 2.95 -4.56
CA PHE A 310 -2.58 3.98 -4.77
C PHE A 310 -3.59 4.06 -3.62
N HIS A 311 -3.76 2.98 -2.86
CA HIS A 311 -4.64 2.92 -1.69
C HIS A 311 -4.05 3.55 -0.42
N LYS A 312 -2.88 4.21 -0.50
CA LYS A 312 -2.26 4.97 0.60
C LYS A 312 -2.41 6.48 0.36
N MET A 313 -1.35 7.18 -0.05
CA MET A 313 -1.39 8.64 -0.24
C MET A 313 -2.28 9.11 -1.40
N PHE A 314 -2.61 8.24 -2.36
CA PHE A 314 -3.53 8.59 -3.45
C PHE A 314 -5.00 8.43 -3.09
N LEU A 315 -5.34 7.96 -1.89
CA LEU A 315 -6.70 7.86 -1.33
C LEU A 315 -7.68 7.00 -2.15
N LEU A 316 -7.20 5.90 -2.75
CA LEU A 316 -8.02 4.95 -3.48
C LEU A 316 -8.51 3.80 -2.59
N PRO A 317 -9.61 3.12 -2.94
CA PRO A 317 -10.06 1.91 -2.25
C PRO A 317 -9.00 0.80 -2.28
N ILE A 318 -8.85 0.11 -1.14
CA ILE A 318 -8.04 -1.11 -1.03
C ILE A 318 -8.69 -2.23 -1.86
N SER A 319 -7.91 -3.00 -2.63
CA SER A 319 -6.49 -2.86 -2.84
C SER A 319 -6.20 -2.27 -4.21
N CYS A 320 -5.14 -1.49 -4.35
CA CYS A 320 -4.69 -0.96 -5.64
C CYS A 320 -3.22 -0.58 -5.53
N SER A 321 -2.36 -1.25 -6.29
CA SER A 321 -0.92 -1.04 -6.32
C SER A 321 -0.37 -1.30 -7.71
N ALA A 322 0.87 -0.92 -7.98
CA ALA A 322 1.58 -1.28 -9.19
C ALA A 322 3.07 -1.53 -8.90
N ILE A 323 3.66 -2.39 -9.71
CA ILE A 323 5.10 -2.48 -9.90
C ILE A 323 5.44 -1.82 -11.23
N LEU A 324 6.44 -0.94 -11.21
CA LEU A 324 7.06 -0.36 -12.40
C LEU A 324 8.49 -0.87 -12.50
N VAL A 325 8.95 -1.20 -13.70
CA VAL A 325 10.32 -1.65 -13.97
C VAL A 325 10.95 -0.77 -15.05
N LYS A 326 12.21 -0.43 -14.88
CA LYS A 326 12.99 0.40 -15.82
C LYS A 326 13.37 -0.37 -17.08
N ASP A 327 13.51 -1.67 -16.96
CA ASP A 327 13.76 -2.61 -18.04
C ASP A 327 12.60 -3.62 -18.09
N LYS A 328 11.79 -3.56 -19.15
CA LYS A 328 10.64 -4.45 -19.34
C LYS A 328 11.01 -5.93 -19.35
N ASP A 329 12.24 -6.27 -19.73
CA ASP A 329 12.73 -7.65 -19.75
C ASP A 329 12.78 -8.27 -18.34
N LEU A 330 12.79 -7.46 -17.28
CA LEU A 330 12.65 -7.93 -15.90
C LEU A 330 11.32 -8.66 -15.63
N LEU A 331 10.25 -8.32 -16.36
CA LEU A 331 8.94 -8.98 -16.21
C LEU A 331 8.86 -10.32 -16.92
N LYS A 332 9.81 -10.67 -17.81
CA LYS A 332 9.86 -11.96 -18.50
C LYS A 332 9.99 -13.16 -17.55
N CYS A 333 10.40 -12.92 -16.30
CA CYS A 333 10.36 -13.97 -15.26
C CYS A 333 8.96 -14.51 -14.99
N PHE A 334 7.90 -13.74 -15.30
CA PHE A 334 6.49 -14.14 -15.15
C PHE A 334 5.87 -14.66 -16.45
N GLU A 335 6.52 -14.48 -17.58
CA GLU A 335 5.99 -14.83 -18.88
C GLU A 335 5.81 -16.35 -19.02
N LEU A 336 4.60 -16.75 -19.42
CA LEU A 336 4.24 -18.13 -19.72
C LEU A 336 3.15 -18.12 -20.79
N HIS A 337 3.36 -18.87 -21.85
CA HIS A 337 2.37 -19.03 -22.92
C HIS A 337 1.54 -20.30 -22.69
N ALA A 338 0.25 -20.17 -22.93
CA ALA A 338 -0.72 -21.27 -22.86
C ALA A 338 -1.75 -21.12 -23.99
N ASP A 339 -1.92 -22.16 -24.83
CA ASP A 339 -2.77 -22.15 -26.03
C ASP A 339 -4.22 -21.72 -25.76
N TYR A 340 -4.71 -21.92 -24.55
CA TYR A 340 -6.09 -21.58 -24.18
C TYR A 340 -6.28 -20.14 -23.70
N LEU A 341 -5.19 -19.39 -23.44
CA LEU A 341 -5.25 -18.10 -22.74
C LEU A 341 -4.55 -16.96 -23.50
N ASN A 342 -3.29 -17.17 -23.90
CA ASN A 342 -2.46 -16.14 -24.51
C ASN A 342 -1.60 -16.74 -25.63
N ARG A 343 -2.20 -16.92 -26.80
CA ARG A 343 -1.52 -17.48 -27.96
C ARG A 343 -0.50 -16.50 -28.51
N GLU A 344 0.64 -16.99 -28.96
CA GLU A 344 1.65 -16.16 -29.63
C GLU A 344 1.09 -15.49 -30.90
N GLU A 345 0.23 -16.20 -31.66
CA GLU A 345 -0.44 -15.66 -32.85
C GLU A 345 -1.31 -14.45 -32.55
N ASP A 346 -2.00 -14.42 -31.41
CA ASP A 346 -2.83 -13.29 -30.99
C ASP A 346 -1.96 -12.06 -30.69
N GLU A 347 -0.78 -12.25 -30.12
CA GLU A 347 0.17 -11.17 -29.82
C GLU A 347 0.80 -10.60 -31.11
N GLU A 348 1.05 -11.44 -32.13
CA GLU A 348 1.49 -10.99 -33.46
C GLU A 348 0.42 -10.14 -34.16
N ASP A 349 -0.86 -10.40 -33.92
CA ASP A 349 -2.00 -9.62 -34.41
C ASP A 349 -2.25 -8.33 -33.57
N GLY A 350 -1.47 -8.10 -32.51
CA GLY A 350 -1.52 -6.88 -31.68
C GLY A 350 -2.41 -6.96 -30.45
N TYR A 351 -2.93 -8.13 -30.10
CA TYR A 351 -3.67 -8.34 -28.85
C TYR A 351 -2.69 -8.46 -27.67
N ILE A 352 -2.88 -7.64 -26.65
CA ILE A 352 -2.00 -7.60 -25.48
C ILE A 352 -2.55 -8.51 -24.39
N ASN A 353 -1.77 -9.50 -23.96
CA ASN A 353 -2.12 -10.39 -22.85
C ASN A 353 -1.28 -10.05 -21.61
N LEU A 354 -1.94 -9.56 -20.56
CA LEU A 354 -1.25 -9.05 -19.36
C LEU A 354 -0.82 -10.17 -18.40
N VAL A 355 -1.28 -11.41 -18.61
CA VAL A 355 -0.92 -12.56 -17.76
C VAL A 355 0.59 -12.80 -17.73
N GLY A 356 1.29 -12.52 -18.83
CA GLY A 356 2.75 -12.67 -18.92
C GLY A 356 3.56 -11.69 -18.08
N LYS A 357 2.94 -10.65 -17.48
CA LYS A 357 3.61 -9.63 -16.67
C LYS A 357 3.37 -9.76 -15.18
N SER A 358 2.61 -10.76 -14.73
CA SER A 358 2.11 -10.87 -13.36
C SER A 358 2.23 -12.27 -12.79
N MET A 359 2.44 -12.39 -11.47
CA MET A 359 2.30 -13.66 -10.76
C MET A 359 0.87 -14.22 -10.78
N GLN A 360 -0.12 -13.34 -10.91
CA GLN A 360 -1.53 -13.72 -10.93
C GLN A 360 -1.97 -13.88 -12.37
N THR A 361 -2.76 -14.93 -12.64
CA THR A 361 -3.45 -15.08 -13.91
C THR A 361 -4.65 -14.13 -13.94
N THR A 362 -5.68 -14.39 -13.14
CA THR A 362 -6.85 -13.52 -13.06
C THR A 362 -6.54 -12.27 -12.24
N ARG A 363 -6.75 -11.10 -12.83
CA ARG A 363 -6.59 -9.81 -12.15
C ARG A 363 -7.79 -8.91 -12.36
N ARG A 364 -8.06 -8.08 -11.35
CA ARG A 364 -9.14 -7.10 -11.34
C ARG A 364 -8.76 -5.83 -12.09
N PHE A 365 -9.70 -5.16 -12.69
CA PHE A 365 -9.52 -3.91 -13.46
C PHE A 365 -9.22 -2.69 -12.54
N ASP A 366 -8.20 -2.77 -11.70
CA ASP A 366 -7.88 -1.71 -10.72
C ASP A 366 -7.34 -0.41 -11.36
N ALA A 367 -6.83 -0.46 -12.60
CA ALA A 367 -6.39 0.71 -13.35
C ALA A 367 -7.51 1.75 -13.53
N LEU A 368 -8.79 1.35 -13.60
CA LEU A 368 -9.91 2.28 -13.70
C LEU A 368 -10.03 3.20 -12.49
N LYS A 369 -9.70 2.71 -11.29
CA LYS A 369 -9.69 3.53 -10.07
C LYS A 369 -8.69 4.68 -10.20
N VAL A 370 -7.49 4.37 -10.67
CA VAL A 370 -6.42 5.36 -10.87
C VAL A 370 -6.80 6.35 -11.97
N PHE A 371 -7.32 5.85 -13.09
CA PHE A 371 -7.78 6.70 -14.19
C PHE A 371 -8.84 7.70 -13.73
N MET A 372 -9.91 7.24 -13.08
CA MET A 372 -10.99 8.12 -12.63
C MET A 372 -10.51 9.15 -11.62
N ALA A 373 -9.67 8.76 -10.68
CA ALA A 373 -9.10 9.67 -9.70
C ALA A 373 -8.19 10.73 -10.35
N PHE A 374 -7.28 10.30 -11.25
CA PHE A 374 -6.33 11.19 -11.91
C PHE A 374 -7.04 12.17 -12.85
N GLN A 375 -8.02 11.70 -13.62
CA GLN A 375 -8.80 12.57 -14.51
C GLN A 375 -9.70 13.54 -13.74
N THR A 376 -10.26 13.11 -12.61
CA THR A 376 -11.12 13.97 -11.80
C THR A 376 -10.35 15.05 -11.05
N ARG A 377 -9.21 14.70 -10.46
CA ARG A 377 -8.43 15.60 -9.59
C ARG A 377 -7.30 16.33 -10.29
N GLY A 378 -6.69 15.69 -11.27
CA GLY A 378 -5.47 16.19 -11.92
C GLY A 378 -4.30 16.35 -10.96
N VAL A 379 -3.15 16.77 -11.47
CA VAL A 379 -1.93 16.99 -10.66
C VAL A 379 -2.15 18.05 -9.58
N LYS A 380 -2.90 19.12 -9.90
CA LYS A 380 -3.13 20.21 -8.96
C LYS A 380 -3.97 19.77 -7.76
N GLY A 381 -5.10 19.09 -7.99
CA GLY A 381 -5.97 18.62 -6.90
C GLY A 381 -5.28 17.59 -6.01
N TYR A 382 -4.51 16.67 -6.60
CA TYR A 382 -3.68 15.76 -5.81
C TYR A 382 -2.58 16.47 -5.04
N GLY A 383 -1.93 17.46 -5.65
CA GLY A 383 -0.91 18.27 -5.00
C GLY A 383 -1.46 18.93 -3.72
N GLU A 384 -2.64 19.53 -3.77
CA GLU A 384 -3.30 20.14 -2.62
C GLU A 384 -3.60 19.13 -1.50
N ILE A 385 -4.06 17.92 -1.85
CA ILE A 385 -4.31 16.82 -0.90
C ILE A 385 -3.01 16.40 -0.20
N ILE A 386 -1.95 16.16 -0.96
CA ILE A 386 -0.64 15.74 -0.46
C ILE A 386 -0.01 16.83 0.39
N ASP A 387 -0.03 18.09 -0.09
CA ASP A 387 0.53 19.22 0.62
C ASP A 387 -0.14 19.42 1.99
N LYS A 388 -1.46 19.22 2.07
CA LYS A 388 -2.18 19.29 3.33
C LYS A 388 -1.83 18.14 4.27
N ALA A 389 -1.71 16.91 3.78
CA ALA A 389 -1.33 15.76 4.60
C ALA A 389 0.08 15.93 5.21
N VAL A 390 1.06 16.30 4.39
CA VAL A 390 2.44 16.57 4.87
C VAL A 390 2.50 17.80 5.75
N GLY A 391 1.76 18.86 5.38
CA GLY A 391 1.67 20.08 6.19
C GLY A 391 1.09 19.86 7.59
N ASN A 392 0.07 19.02 7.71
CA ASN A 392 -0.51 18.64 9.00
C ASN A 392 0.51 17.88 9.88
N ALA A 393 1.33 17.02 9.30
CA ALA A 393 2.38 16.33 10.04
C ALA A 393 3.46 17.30 10.54
N SER A 394 3.90 18.24 9.69
CA SER A 394 4.84 19.29 10.08
C SER A 394 4.26 20.16 11.19
N TYR A 395 3.01 20.61 11.06
CA TYR A 395 2.32 21.39 12.09
C TYR A 395 2.25 20.65 13.44
N PHE A 396 1.82 19.39 13.42
CA PHE A 396 1.75 18.56 14.63
C PHE A 396 3.14 18.42 15.27
N TYR A 397 4.17 18.12 14.47
CA TYR A 397 5.55 17.99 14.94
C TYR A 397 6.06 19.29 15.58
N GLU A 398 5.86 20.46 14.97
CA GLU A 398 6.23 21.76 15.51
C GLU A 398 5.57 22.02 16.88
N ARG A 399 4.28 21.69 17.01
CA ARG A 399 3.52 21.88 18.25
C ARG A 399 4.06 21.03 19.41
N ILE A 400 4.33 19.75 19.16
CA ILE A 400 4.78 18.83 20.23
C ILE A 400 6.28 18.97 20.52
N SER A 401 7.10 19.32 19.54
CA SER A 401 8.54 19.53 19.74
C SER A 401 8.83 20.76 20.61
N ALA A 402 7.95 21.75 20.62
CA ALA A 402 8.02 22.92 21.48
C ALA A 402 7.48 22.66 22.91
N ASP A 403 6.84 21.53 23.17
CA ASP A 403 6.20 21.21 24.45
C ASP A 403 7.04 20.18 25.24
N PRO A 404 7.55 20.52 26.43
CA PRO A 404 8.42 19.64 27.21
C PRO A 404 7.74 18.37 27.74
N GLU A 405 6.43 18.27 27.68
CA GLU A 405 5.72 17.03 28.04
C GLU A 405 5.88 15.94 26.98
N PHE A 406 6.35 16.28 25.77
CA PHE A 406 6.49 15.34 24.65
C PHE A 406 7.94 15.05 24.27
N ILE A 407 8.12 13.92 23.63
CA ILE A 407 9.34 13.53 22.90
C ILE A 407 8.92 13.27 21.44
N ALA A 408 9.56 13.95 20.50
CA ALA A 408 9.39 13.73 19.07
C ALA A 408 10.79 13.54 18.43
N PRO A 409 11.27 12.29 18.30
CA PRO A 409 12.67 12.00 17.99
C PRO A 409 13.06 12.27 16.53
N VAL A 410 12.10 12.33 15.63
CA VAL A 410 12.37 12.44 14.18
C VAL A 410 11.40 13.45 13.56
N GLU A 411 11.94 14.42 12.84
CA GLU A 411 11.15 15.34 12.03
C GLU A 411 10.54 14.61 10.83
N PRO A 412 9.22 14.77 10.54
CA PRO A 412 8.56 14.02 9.49
C PRO A 412 8.98 14.49 8.08
N GLU A 413 9.26 13.53 7.21
CA GLU A 413 9.46 13.78 5.77
C GLU A 413 8.17 13.57 4.95
N LEU A 414 7.23 12.79 5.51
CA LEU A 414 5.90 12.51 4.97
C LEU A 414 4.82 12.92 5.97
N SER A 415 3.71 12.19 6.00
CA SER A 415 2.57 12.48 6.87
C SER A 415 2.56 11.68 8.18
N SER A 416 3.66 11.00 8.54
CA SER A 416 3.78 10.22 9.78
C SER A 416 4.62 10.94 10.81
N VAL A 417 4.15 10.99 12.08
CA VAL A 417 4.88 11.54 13.22
C VAL A 417 4.88 10.52 14.35
N VAL A 418 6.09 10.16 14.81
CA VAL A 418 6.30 9.30 15.98
C VAL A 418 6.66 10.17 17.18
N PHE A 419 5.95 9.97 18.29
CA PHE A 419 6.10 10.78 19.49
C PHE A 419 5.77 9.98 20.76
N ALA A 420 6.07 10.51 21.92
CA ALA A 420 5.67 9.95 23.21
C ALA A 420 5.46 11.06 24.24
N LEU A 421 4.67 10.78 25.26
CA LEU A 421 4.71 11.55 26.50
C LEU A 421 5.94 11.16 27.32
N ASN A 422 6.55 12.13 27.98
CA ASN A 422 7.69 11.91 28.86
C ASN A 422 7.36 11.09 30.13
N SER A 423 6.07 10.89 30.41
CA SER A 423 5.55 10.17 31.58
C SER A 423 5.80 8.65 31.57
N GLY A 424 6.38 8.09 30.48
CA GLY A 424 6.82 6.70 30.38
C GLY A 424 5.89 5.78 29.59
N ASP A 425 6.39 4.57 29.34
CA ASP A 425 5.79 3.61 28.40
C ASP A 425 4.39 3.16 28.79
N GLU A 426 4.16 2.88 30.06
CA GLU A 426 2.84 2.41 30.53
C GLU A 426 1.78 3.51 30.43
N VAL A 427 2.16 4.76 30.63
CA VAL A 427 1.27 5.92 30.41
C VAL A 427 0.90 6.02 28.94
N ASN A 428 1.88 5.94 28.01
CA ASN A 428 1.63 5.97 26.57
C ASN A 428 0.66 4.85 26.13
N LYS A 429 0.86 3.62 26.62
CA LYS A 429 -0.05 2.50 26.35
C LYS A 429 -1.47 2.76 26.85
N LYS A 430 -1.63 3.28 28.06
CA LYS A 430 -2.94 3.59 28.66
C LYS A 430 -3.63 4.73 27.89
N VAL A 431 -2.91 5.78 27.53
CA VAL A 431 -3.42 6.90 26.71
C VAL A 431 -3.98 6.36 25.39
N ARG A 432 -3.21 5.56 24.65
CA ARG A 432 -3.67 4.96 23.40
C ARG A 432 -4.94 4.13 23.57
N ARG A 433 -5.00 3.26 24.60
CA ARG A 433 -6.18 2.43 24.87
C ARG A 433 -7.40 3.27 25.22
N LYS A 434 -7.20 4.33 26.01
CA LYS A 434 -8.30 5.22 26.41
C LYS A 434 -8.86 5.99 25.21
N LEU A 435 -7.99 6.55 24.35
CA LEU A 435 -8.41 7.20 23.11
C LEU A 435 -9.20 6.23 22.20
N LEU A 436 -8.73 5.00 22.04
CA LEU A 436 -9.47 3.96 21.28
C LEU A 436 -10.87 3.73 21.83
N SER A 437 -11.02 3.65 23.17
CA SER A 437 -12.34 3.50 23.82
C SER A 437 -13.23 4.74 23.69
N GLU A 438 -12.67 5.89 23.36
CA GLU A 438 -13.37 7.15 23.08
C GLU A 438 -13.64 7.37 21.59
N GLY A 439 -13.31 6.39 20.74
CA GLY A 439 -13.53 6.47 19.30
C GLY A 439 -12.41 7.15 18.50
N THR A 440 -11.32 7.57 19.17
CA THR A 440 -10.12 8.13 18.51
C THR A 440 -9.06 7.05 18.35
N VAL A 441 -8.64 6.78 17.12
CA VAL A 441 -7.69 5.69 16.81
C VAL A 441 -6.33 6.27 16.45
N ILE A 442 -5.32 5.95 17.27
CA ILE A 442 -3.92 6.32 17.03
C ILE A 442 -3.02 5.08 17.04
N GLY A 443 -1.86 5.19 16.37
CA GLY A 443 -0.87 4.11 16.27
C GLY A 443 0.08 4.04 17.48
N GLN A 444 0.83 2.93 17.53
CA GLN A 444 1.92 2.71 18.47
C GLN A 444 3.06 2.00 17.75
N THR A 445 4.29 2.37 18.10
CA THR A 445 5.51 1.68 17.66
C THR A 445 6.52 1.63 18.81
N VAL A 446 7.72 1.11 18.53
CA VAL A 446 8.85 1.11 19.47
C VAL A 446 10.04 1.78 18.80
N LYS A 447 10.70 2.70 19.48
CA LYS A 447 11.97 3.28 19.08
C LYS A 447 12.95 3.28 20.26
N ASP A 448 14.14 2.77 20.04
CA ASP A 448 15.21 2.69 21.06
C ASP A 448 14.72 2.06 22.38
N GLY A 449 13.90 0.98 22.27
CA GLY A 449 13.32 0.26 23.40
C GLY A 449 12.16 0.97 24.11
N ARG A 450 11.75 2.16 23.67
CA ARG A 450 10.64 2.95 24.25
C ARG A 450 9.37 2.81 23.45
N VAL A 451 8.24 2.75 24.16
CA VAL A 451 6.91 2.77 23.52
C VAL A 451 6.59 4.17 23.06
N MET A 452 6.38 4.30 21.75
CA MET A 452 6.02 5.56 21.10
C MET A 452 4.59 5.49 20.57
N LEU A 453 3.91 6.62 20.56
CA LEU A 453 2.66 6.84 19.86
C LEU A 453 2.95 7.26 18.42
N LYS A 454 1.99 7.04 17.52
CA LYS A 454 2.17 7.38 16.11
C LYS A 454 0.91 7.99 15.52
N PHE A 455 1.09 9.07 14.78
CA PHE A 455 0.10 9.60 13.85
C PHE A 455 0.55 9.36 12.40
N THR A 456 -0.42 9.04 11.56
CA THR A 456 -0.29 9.00 10.10
C THR A 456 -1.42 9.83 9.51
N LEU A 457 -1.12 11.07 9.15
CA LEU A 457 -2.11 12.12 8.87
C LEU A 457 -2.43 12.16 7.37
N LEU A 458 -3.20 11.17 6.89
CA LEU A 458 -3.59 11.06 5.47
C LEU A 458 -4.93 11.73 5.14
N ASN A 459 -5.71 12.13 6.16
CA ASN A 459 -7.02 12.72 5.93
C ASN A 459 -6.90 14.23 5.60
N PRO A 460 -7.23 14.66 4.38
CA PRO A 460 -7.13 16.07 3.99
C PRO A 460 -8.17 16.96 4.70
N ASN A 461 -9.20 16.40 5.33
CA ASN A 461 -10.20 17.14 6.10
C ASN A 461 -9.76 17.42 7.54
N LEU A 462 -8.59 16.93 7.96
CA LEU A 462 -8.06 17.21 9.30
C LEU A 462 -7.59 18.68 9.38
N GLU A 463 -8.21 19.45 10.26
CA GLU A 463 -7.87 20.84 10.50
C GLU A 463 -6.92 21.01 11.70
N HIS A 464 -6.13 22.09 11.73
CA HIS A 464 -5.18 22.37 12.81
C HIS A 464 -5.86 22.48 14.19
N SER A 465 -7.07 23.04 14.27
CA SER A 465 -7.86 23.11 15.50
C SER A 465 -8.14 21.72 16.10
N LYS A 466 -8.37 20.70 15.23
CA LYS A 466 -8.56 19.32 15.66
C LYS A 466 -7.25 18.70 16.15
N ILE A 467 -6.13 19.00 15.49
CA ILE A 467 -4.79 18.59 15.93
C ILE A 467 -4.50 19.16 17.33
N ASP A 468 -4.77 20.44 17.54
CA ASP A 468 -4.57 21.09 18.85
C ASP A 468 -5.45 20.45 19.93
N ALA A 469 -6.71 20.16 19.63
CA ALA A 469 -7.62 19.49 20.57
C ALA A 469 -7.12 18.08 20.97
N ILE A 470 -6.58 17.31 20.03
CA ILE A 470 -6.02 15.98 20.31
C ILE A 470 -4.75 16.10 21.16
N ILE A 471 -3.88 17.06 20.91
CA ILE A 471 -2.69 17.31 21.74
C ILE A 471 -3.12 17.58 23.21
N VAL A 472 -4.10 18.45 23.40
CA VAL A 472 -4.65 18.75 24.75
C VAL A 472 -5.19 17.48 25.39
N ARG A 473 -5.98 16.68 24.67
CA ARG A 473 -6.56 15.44 25.19
C ARG A 473 -5.49 14.42 25.59
N ILE A 474 -4.45 14.25 24.79
CA ILE A 474 -3.32 13.35 25.10
C ILE A 474 -2.63 13.80 26.41
N LYS A 475 -2.41 15.10 26.60
CA LYS A 475 -1.80 15.64 27.85
C LYS A 475 -2.69 15.40 29.07
N GLU A 476 -4.00 15.64 28.97
CA GLU A 476 -4.95 15.39 30.05
C GLU A 476 -4.92 13.91 30.49
N LEU A 477 -4.98 12.99 29.51
CA LEU A 477 -4.89 11.56 29.78
C LEU A 477 -3.53 11.17 30.35
N GLY A 478 -2.45 11.76 29.82
CA GLY A 478 -1.11 11.57 30.35
C GLY A 478 -1.02 11.90 31.83
N ARG A 479 -1.53 13.06 32.23
CA ARG A 479 -1.58 13.49 33.65
C ARG A 479 -2.48 12.62 34.52
N THR A 480 -3.57 12.06 33.93
CA THR A 480 -4.48 11.16 34.64
C THR A 480 -3.84 9.81 34.95
N PHE A 481 -2.96 9.34 34.10
CA PHE A 481 -2.35 8.00 34.21
C PHE A 481 -0.92 8.03 34.78
N SER A 482 -0.34 9.23 35.01
CA SER A 482 0.93 9.41 35.72
C SER A 482 0.74 9.28 37.22
#